data_e1c459f2046d5b4b5c2397b3e2c5e837
#
_entry.id   e1c459f2046d5b4b5c2397b3e2c5e837
#
_cell.length_a   1.000
_cell.length_b   1.000
_cell.length_c   1.000
_cell.angle_alpha   90.00
_cell.angle_beta   90.00
_cell.angle_gamma   90.00
#
_symmetry.space_group_name_H-M   'P 1'
#
loop_
_entity.id
_entity.type
_entity.pdbx_description
1 polymer ?
#
loop_
_entity_poly.entity_id
_entity_poly.type
_entity_poly.pdbx_seq_one_letter_code
_entity_poly.pdbx_strand_id
1 'polypeptide(L)'
;AGVEAYKASDRVAQSLYVNGYASPDGPEKFNDKLSEKRSKTGLKAVEKLLADAGLNIDAAAYGEDWEGFQAAVAASNIADKDLILQVLKMYSSSAEREKEIKNMSTVFKSLKTKILPQLRRAQVVNSADVTGWSDEEMTAIVKEGKASTLKLEELLHIASVSDEVAEVALIEATKSGDARAWNNLA
;
A
#
# COMPACT_ATOMS: atom_id res chain seq x y z
N ALA A 1 10.95 12.29 0.63
CA ALA A 1 11.94 11.55 -0.18
C ALA A 1 11.27 10.59 -1.19
N GLY A 2 10.28 9.78 -0.80
CA GLY A 2 9.62 8.84 -1.73
C GLY A 2 8.82 9.52 -2.85
N VAL A 3 8.17 10.64 -2.57
CA VAL A 3 7.35 11.38 -3.54
C VAL A 3 8.20 12.05 -4.64
N GLU A 4 9.38 12.52 -4.32
CA GLU A 4 10.24 13.23 -5.27
C GLU A 4 10.95 12.32 -6.26
N ALA A 5 11.25 11.08 -5.88
CA ALA A 5 11.88 10.12 -6.77
C ALA A 5 11.00 9.75 -7.97
N TYR A 6 9.67 9.85 -7.81
CA TYR A 6 8.71 9.51 -8.86
C TYR A 6 8.31 10.70 -9.75
N LYS A 7 8.53 11.93 -9.32
CA LYS A 7 8.19 13.14 -10.11
C LYS A 7 8.97 13.28 -11.42
N ALA A 8 10.09 12.61 -11.54
CA ALA A 8 10.98 12.72 -12.71
C ALA A 8 10.60 11.79 -13.88
N SER A 9 9.54 11.00 -13.77
CA SER A 9 9.15 10.03 -14.80
C SER A 9 7.75 10.32 -15.30
N ASP A 10 7.61 10.56 -16.60
CA ASP A 10 6.33 10.74 -17.31
C ASP A 10 5.44 9.49 -17.26
N ARG A 11 6.00 8.35 -16.79
CA ARG A 11 5.37 7.04 -16.72
C ARG A 11 4.83 6.69 -15.34
N VAL A 12 4.92 7.61 -14.40
CA VAL A 12 4.44 7.38 -13.04
C VAL A 12 3.31 8.33 -12.71
N ALA A 13 2.10 7.80 -12.65
CA ALA A 13 0.96 8.50 -12.09
C ALA A 13 0.95 8.30 -10.57
N GLN A 14 1.08 9.38 -9.82
CA GLN A 14 1.12 9.36 -8.38
C GLN A 14 -0.15 9.97 -7.79
N SER A 15 -0.74 9.26 -6.84
CA SER A 15 -1.91 9.71 -6.07
C SER A 15 -1.66 9.54 -4.58
N LEU A 16 -2.13 10.49 -3.81
CA LEU A 16 -2.11 10.42 -2.34
C LEU A 16 -3.53 10.26 -1.81
N TYR A 17 -3.66 9.39 -0.83
CA TYR A 17 -4.93 9.16 -0.13
C TYR A 17 -4.74 9.44 1.35
N VAL A 18 -5.69 10.16 1.93
CA VAL A 18 -5.71 10.42 3.38
C VAL A 18 -6.88 9.64 3.99
N ASN A 19 -6.56 8.49 4.55
CA ASN A 19 -7.53 7.56 5.11
C ASN A 19 -7.75 7.85 6.59
N GLY A 20 -8.99 8.22 6.97
CA GLY A 20 -9.37 8.46 8.34
C GLY A 20 -9.95 7.22 9.00
N TYR A 21 -9.51 6.92 10.22
CA TYR A 21 -9.95 5.78 10.99
C TYR A 21 -10.42 6.16 12.39
N ALA A 22 -11.36 5.41 12.93
CA ALA A 22 -11.77 5.45 14.32
C ALA A 22 -11.44 4.13 15.03
N SER A 23 -11.24 4.18 16.34
CA SER A 23 -11.14 2.95 17.13
C SER A 23 -12.52 2.33 17.29
N PRO A 24 -12.63 0.98 17.29
CA PRO A 24 -13.90 0.29 17.52
C PRO A 24 -14.29 0.32 19.00
N ASP A 25 -14.67 1.47 19.50
CA ASP A 25 -15.11 1.73 20.87
C ASP A 25 -16.19 2.81 20.86
N GLY A 26 -17.42 2.42 21.06
CA GLY A 26 -18.59 3.27 21.04
C GLY A 26 -19.48 3.11 19.81
N PRO A 27 -20.51 3.94 19.64
CA PRO A 27 -21.46 3.81 18.56
C PRO A 27 -20.82 3.95 17.17
N GLU A 28 -21.04 2.99 16.28
CA GLU A 28 -20.52 2.95 14.92
C GLU A 28 -20.76 4.25 14.15
N LYS A 29 -22.01 4.77 14.17
CA LYS A 29 -22.36 6.06 13.52
C LYS A 29 -21.57 7.26 14.05
N PHE A 30 -21.11 7.20 15.30
CA PHE A 30 -20.26 8.25 15.85
C PHE A 30 -18.82 8.09 15.36
N ASN A 31 -18.35 6.87 15.29
CA ASN A 31 -17.02 6.51 14.77
C ASN A 31 -16.90 6.83 13.28
N ASP A 32 -17.96 6.66 12.49
CA ASP A 32 -18.00 7.10 11.09
C ASP A 32 -17.72 8.60 10.96
N LYS A 33 -18.42 9.42 11.75
CA LYS A 33 -18.20 10.88 11.77
C LYS A 33 -16.80 11.26 12.27
N LEU A 34 -16.23 10.50 13.21
CA LEU A 34 -14.87 10.75 13.70
C LEU A 34 -13.84 10.43 12.63
N SER A 35 -14.00 9.32 11.90
CA SER A 35 -13.11 8.93 10.80
C SER A 35 -13.16 9.96 9.68
N GLU A 36 -14.35 10.45 9.31
CA GLU A 36 -14.53 11.52 8.32
C GLU A 36 -13.85 12.83 8.75
N LYS A 37 -14.02 13.23 10.01
CA LYS A 37 -13.33 14.41 10.53
C LYS A 37 -11.81 14.25 10.50
N ARG A 38 -11.31 13.07 10.79
CA ARG A 38 -9.87 12.78 10.76
C ARG A 38 -9.31 12.81 9.34
N SER A 39 -10.01 12.20 8.37
CA SER A 39 -9.56 12.24 6.97
C SER A 39 -9.52 13.67 6.44
N LYS A 40 -10.56 14.48 6.69
CA LYS A 40 -10.61 15.90 6.29
C LYS A 40 -9.53 16.75 6.97
N THR A 41 -9.24 16.49 8.25
CA THR A 41 -8.19 17.22 8.97
C THR A 41 -6.80 16.83 8.47
N GLY A 42 -6.59 15.53 8.22
CA GLY A 42 -5.37 15.01 7.63
C GLY A 42 -5.15 15.55 6.22
N LEU A 43 -6.19 15.57 5.38
CA LEU A 43 -6.14 16.13 4.03
C LEU A 43 -5.62 17.58 4.05
N LYS A 44 -6.25 18.46 4.86
CA LYS A 44 -5.81 19.85 4.99
C LYS A 44 -4.34 20.00 5.40
N ALA A 45 -3.87 19.11 6.27
CA ALA A 45 -2.47 19.13 6.69
C ALA A 45 -1.52 18.69 5.56
N VAL A 46 -1.89 17.68 4.79
CA VAL A 46 -1.10 17.17 3.66
C VAL A 46 -1.10 18.19 2.51
N GLU A 47 -2.26 18.77 2.17
CA GLU A 47 -2.37 19.83 1.16
C GLU A 47 -1.45 21.02 1.49
N LYS A 48 -1.44 21.43 2.75
CA LYS A 48 -0.55 22.52 3.20
C LYS A 48 0.93 22.17 3.08
N LEU A 49 1.30 20.92 3.35
CA LEU A 49 2.70 20.45 3.28
C LEU A 49 3.17 20.24 1.85
N LEU A 50 2.25 19.91 0.93
CA LEU A 50 2.54 19.55 -0.45
C LEU A 50 1.95 20.51 -1.47
N ALA A 51 1.67 21.75 -1.08
CA ALA A 51 1.00 22.76 -1.93
C ALA A 51 1.65 22.91 -3.32
N ASP A 52 2.98 22.82 -3.38
CA ASP A 52 3.75 22.99 -4.62
C ASP A 52 4.02 21.66 -5.36
N ALA A 53 3.46 20.55 -4.86
CA ALA A 53 3.80 19.24 -5.40
C ALA A 53 3.02 18.85 -6.67
N GLY A 54 1.88 19.52 -6.94
CA GLY A 54 1.03 19.22 -8.10
C GLY A 54 0.42 17.79 -8.05
N LEU A 55 0.27 17.22 -6.85
CA LEU A 55 -0.26 15.88 -6.65
C LEU A 55 -1.76 15.91 -6.44
N ASN A 56 -2.45 14.89 -6.96
CA ASN A 56 -3.84 14.64 -6.61
C ASN A 56 -3.89 14.02 -5.21
N ILE A 57 -4.69 14.60 -4.31
CA ILE A 57 -4.81 14.15 -2.93
C ILE A 57 -6.29 13.95 -2.61
N ASP A 58 -6.68 12.72 -2.34
CA ASP A 58 -8.03 12.35 -1.97
C ASP A 58 -8.14 11.97 -0.49
N ALA A 59 -9.35 12.07 0.07
CA ALA A 59 -9.62 11.68 1.45
C ALA A 59 -10.77 10.67 1.51
N ALA A 60 -10.58 9.61 2.28
CA ALA A 60 -11.59 8.59 2.54
C ALA A 60 -11.76 8.35 4.05
N ALA A 61 -13.01 8.05 4.46
CA ALA A 61 -13.35 7.68 5.82
C ALA A 61 -13.70 6.19 5.87
N TYR A 62 -13.05 5.46 6.77
CA TYR A 62 -13.21 4.01 6.90
C TYR A 62 -13.97 3.56 8.15
N GLY A 63 -14.45 4.52 8.97
CA GLY A 63 -15.15 4.18 10.21
C GLY A 63 -14.23 3.49 11.21
N GLU A 64 -14.72 2.41 11.78
CA GLU A 64 -14.01 1.60 12.76
C GLU A 64 -12.94 0.71 12.13
N ASP A 65 -11.72 0.81 12.62
CA ASP A 65 -10.55 0.08 12.12
C ASP A 65 -10.43 -1.32 12.75
N TRP A 66 -11.31 -2.22 12.39
CA TRP A 66 -11.26 -3.61 12.87
C TRP A 66 -10.08 -4.40 12.34
N GLU A 67 -9.61 -4.12 11.14
CA GLU A 67 -8.41 -4.75 10.57
C GLU A 67 -7.15 -4.30 11.32
N GLY A 68 -6.98 -2.99 11.52
CA GLY A 68 -5.89 -2.47 12.33
C GLY A 68 -5.97 -2.93 13.78
N PHE A 69 -7.18 -3.08 14.35
CA PHE A 69 -7.37 -3.64 15.68
C PHE A 69 -6.85 -5.08 15.74
N GLN A 70 -7.25 -5.93 14.79
CA GLN A 70 -6.81 -7.32 14.72
C GLN A 70 -5.28 -7.41 14.58
N ALA A 71 -4.68 -6.62 13.70
CA ALA A 71 -3.24 -6.59 13.50
C ALA A 71 -2.49 -6.13 14.76
N ALA A 72 -2.97 -5.06 15.41
CA ALA A 72 -2.36 -4.54 16.63
C ALA A 72 -2.46 -5.51 17.81
N VAL A 73 -3.60 -6.22 17.97
CA VAL A 73 -3.76 -7.26 18.98
C VAL A 73 -2.82 -8.43 18.70
N ALA A 74 -2.74 -8.91 17.45
CA ALA A 74 -1.87 -10.01 17.06
C ALA A 74 -0.39 -9.72 17.37
N ALA A 75 0.06 -8.49 17.11
CA ALA A 75 1.42 -8.04 17.37
C ALA A 75 1.71 -7.72 18.84
N SER A 76 0.68 -7.69 19.70
CA SER A 76 0.82 -7.28 21.10
C SER A 76 1.19 -8.44 22.03
N ASN A 77 1.62 -8.09 23.25
CA ASN A 77 1.82 -9.01 24.36
C ASN A 77 0.65 -8.94 25.37
N ILE A 78 -0.57 -8.66 24.89
CA ILE A 78 -1.75 -8.65 25.75
C ILE A 78 -2.11 -10.08 26.11
N ALA A 79 -2.43 -10.31 27.38
CA ALA A 79 -2.98 -11.58 27.83
C ALA A 79 -4.29 -11.89 27.08
N ASP A 80 -4.54 -13.16 26.82
CA ASP A 80 -5.74 -13.65 26.12
C ASP A 80 -5.93 -13.08 24.68
N LYS A 81 -4.85 -12.63 24.02
CA LYS A 81 -4.92 -12.12 22.64
C LYS A 81 -5.55 -13.11 21.68
N ASP A 82 -5.28 -14.40 21.84
CA ASP A 82 -5.82 -15.45 20.97
C ASP A 82 -7.34 -15.58 21.14
N LEU A 83 -7.85 -15.37 22.34
CA LEU A 83 -9.29 -15.34 22.61
C LEU A 83 -9.95 -14.13 21.94
N ILE A 84 -9.30 -12.94 21.98
CA ILE A 84 -9.79 -11.75 21.28
C ILE A 84 -9.83 -12.01 19.77
N LEU A 85 -8.76 -12.56 19.19
CA LEU A 85 -8.71 -12.89 17.76
C LEU A 85 -9.77 -13.93 17.36
N GLN A 86 -10.09 -14.87 18.26
CA GLN A 86 -11.16 -15.83 18.05
C GLN A 86 -12.55 -15.14 18.02
N VAL A 87 -12.81 -14.20 18.93
CA VAL A 87 -14.05 -13.41 18.94
C VAL A 87 -14.21 -12.65 17.62
N LEU A 88 -13.14 -12.06 17.09
CA LEU A 88 -13.21 -11.36 15.80
C LEU A 88 -13.56 -12.26 14.61
N LYS A 89 -13.21 -13.54 14.69
CA LYS A 89 -13.57 -14.55 13.67
C LYS A 89 -15.01 -15.04 13.81
N MET A 90 -15.53 -15.09 15.04
CA MET A 90 -16.86 -15.62 15.33
C MET A 90 -17.98 -14.63 15.01
N TYR A 91 -17.74 -13.34 15.19
CA TYR A 91 -18.73 -12.29 15.01
C TYR A 91 -18.38 -11.40 13.82
N SER A 92 -19.34 -11.14 12.95
CA SER A 92 -19.18 -10.25 11.79
C SER A 92 -19.64 -8.81 12.10
N SER A 93 -20.58 -8.66 13.01
CA SER A 93 -21.14 -7.38 13.41
C SER A 93 -20.20 -6.64 14.36
N SER A 94 -19.96 -5.34 14.08
CA SER A 94 -19.18 -4.46 14.94
C SER A 94 -19.72 -4.43 16.38
N ALA A 95 -21.02 -4.28 16.54
CA ALA A 95 -21.67 -4.20 17.85
C ALA A 95 -21.50 -5.50 18.69
N GLU A 96 -21.57 -6.67 18.03
CA GLU A 96 -21.34 -7.94 18.72
C GLU A 96 -19.88 -8.11 19.12
N ARG A 97 -18.94 -7.81 18.21
CA ARG A 97 -17.49 -7.82 18.52
C ARG A 97 -17.17 -6.92 19.71
N GLU A 98 -17.66 -5.69 19.69
CA GLU A 98 -17.44 -4.73 20.75
C GLU A 98 -18.01 -5.23 22.09
N LYS A 99 -19.24 -5.74 22.09
CA LYS A 99 -19.90 -6.30 23.26
C LYS A 99 -19.10 -7.42 23.90
N GLU A 100 -18.70 -8.40 23.09
CA GLU A 100 -17.95 -9.56 23.58
C GLU A 100 -16.57 -9.19 24.11
N ILE A 101 -15.87 -8.31 23.42
CA ILE A 101 -14.57 -7.79 23.89
C ILE A 101 -14.70 -6.99 25.18
N LYS A 102 -15.77 -6.20 25.34
CA LYS A 102 -16.05 -5.46 26.59
C LYS A 102 -16.39 -6.39 27.76
N ASN A 103 -17.00 -7.53 27.50
CA ASN A 103 -17.27 -8.54 28.51
C ASN A 103 -15.99 -9.13 29.12
N MET A 104 -14.87 -9.07 28.40
CA MET A 104 -13.54 -9.44 28.90
C MET A 104 -12.93 -8.27 29.71
N SER A 105 -13.49 -7.93 30.85
CA SER A 105 -13.21 -6.67 31.57
C SER A 105 -11.74 -6.33 31.82
N THR A 106 -10.93 -7.32 32.19
CA THR A 106 -9.48 -7.15 32.46
C THR A 106 -8.71 -6.86 31.16
N VAL A 107 -9.05 -7.60 30.12
CA VAL A 107 -8.43 -7.49 28.80
C VAL A 107 -8.81 -6.17 28.13
N PHE A 108 -10.10 -5.80 28.22
CA PHE A 108 -10.60 -4.55 27.66
C PHE A 108 -9.89 -3.33 28.22
N LYS A 109 -9.56 -3.31 29.50
CA LYS A 109 -8.77 -2.23 30.12
C LYS A 109 -7.39 -2.08 29.47
N SER A 110 -6.73 -3.16 29.17
CA SER A 110 -5.45 -3.19 28.47
C SER A 110 -5.59 -2.73 27.01
N LEU A 111 -6.63 -3.17 26.31
CA LEU A 111 -6.95 -2.75 24.94
C LEU A 111 -7.19 -1.24 24.86
N LYS A 112 -7.99 -0.70 25.79
CA LYS A 112 -8.33 0.71 25.83
C LYS A 112 -7.11 1.63 25.98
N THR A 113 -6.09 1.18 26.69
CA THR A 113 -4.87 1.97 26.95
C THR A 113 -3.78 1.75 25.92
N LYS A 114 -3.63 0.52 25.40
CA LYS A 114 -2.49 0.15 24.55
C LYS A 114 -2.83 0.06 23.06
N ILE A 115 -4.03 -0.38 22.68
CA ILE A 115 -4.40 -0.66 21.29
C ILE A 115 -5.30 0.42 20.70
N LEU A 116 -6.46 0.69 21.32
CA LEU A 116 -7.44 1.61 20.75
C LEU A 116 -6.90 3.01 20.43
N PRO A 117 -5.96 3.61 21.19
CA PRO A 117 -5.42 4.92 20.82
C PRO A 117 -4.65 4.92 19.49
N GLN A 118 -4.00 3.82 19.13
CA GLN A 118 -3.23 3.69 17.87
C GLN A 118 -4.13 3.70 16.63
N LEU A 119 -5.40 3.30 16.79
CA LEU A 119 -6.38 3.21 15.70
C LEU A 119 -7.07 4.55 15.41
N ARG A 120 -6.87 5.55 16.26
CA ARG A 120 -7.45 6.90 16.12
C ARG A 120 -6.53 7.77 15.27
N ARG A 121 -6.47 7.49 13.96
CA ARG A 121 -5.47 8.09 13.08
C ARG A 121 -6.03 8.56 11.75
N ALA A 122 -5.31 9.47 11.11
CA ALA A 122 -5.32 9.66 9.68
C ALA A 122 -4.03 9.06 9.12
N GLN A 123 -4.15 8.22 8.10
CA GLN A 123 -3.03 7.56 7.44
C GLN A 123 -2.87 8.13 6.03
N VAL A 124 -1.67 8.56 5.69
CA VAL A 124 -1.34 8.98 4.32
C VAL A 124 -0.82 7.76 3.57
N VAL A 125 -1.49 7.43 2.48
CA VAL A 125 -1.10 6.35 1.58
C VAL A 125 -0.67 6.99 0.26
N ASN A 126 0.53 6.66 -0.19
CA ASN A 126 1.02 7.03 -1.50
C ASN A 126 0.85 5.85 -2.45
N SER A 127 0.09 6.03 -3.52
CA SER A 127 -0.03 5.08 -4.62
C SER A 127 0.72 5.61 -5.82
N ALA A 128 1.51 4.76 -6.45
CA ALA A 128 2.23 5.09 -7.67
C ALA A 128 1.94 4.02 -8.71
N ASP A 129 1.22 4.39 -9.75
CA ASP A 129 0.96 3.53 -10.90
C ASP A 129 2.06 3.75 -11.92
N VAL A 130 2.85 2.71 -12.16
CA VAL A 130 3.96 2.75 -13.13
C VAL A 130 3.50 2.11 -14.43
N THR A 131 3.42 2.91 -15.49
CA THR A 131 3.18 2.40 -16.83
C THR A 131 4.47 1.77 -17.37
N GLY A 132 4.44 0.47 -17.67
CA GLY A 132 5.54 -0.23 -18.32
C GLY A 132 5.79 0.26 -19.75
N TRP A 133 6.89 -0.17 -20.35
CA TRP A 133 7.17 0.06 -21.78
C TRP A 133 6.29 -0.84 -22.63
N SER A 134 5.78 -0.33 -23.76
CA SER A 134 5.18 -1.20 -24.79
C SER A 134 6.27 -1.94 -25.57
N ASP A 135 5.85 -2.97 -26.31
CA ASP A 135 6.80 -3.76 -27.10
C ASP A 135 7.49 -2.91 -28.19
N GLU A 136 6.75 -1.96 -28.79
CA GLU A 136 7.29 -1.01 -29.76
C GLU A 136 8.32 -0.08 -29.14
N GLU A 137 8.04 0.41 -27.93
CA GLU A 137 8.95 1.28 -27.20
C GLU A 137 10.22 0.53 -26.78
N MET A 138 10.08 -0.69 -26.25
CA MET A 138 11.24 -1.52 -25.90
C MET A 138 12.08 -1.84 -27.11
N THR A 139 11.45 -2.17 -28.25
CA THR A 139 12.14 -2.40 -29.53
C THR A 139 12.93 -1.16 -29.94
N ALA A 140 12.33 0.03 -29.85
CA ALA A 140 13.01 1.29 -30.19
C ALA A 140 14.21 1.56 -29.25
N ILE A 141 14.02 1.36 -27.93
CA ILE A 141 15.08 1.52 -26.92
C ILE A 141 16.28 0.63 -27.22
N VAL A 142 16.05 -0.65 -27.59
CA VAL A 142 17.12 -1.57 -27.92
C VAL A 142 17.82 -1.17 -29.23
N LYS A 143 17.08 -0.78 -30.26
CA LYS A 143 17.63 -0.27 -31.53
C LYS A 143 18.49 0.98 -31.38
N GLU A 144 18.11 1.85 -30.44
CA GLU A 144 18.89 3.05 -30.10
C GLU A 144 20.16 2.75 -29.29
N GLY A 145 20.45 1.50 -29.00
CA GLY A 145 21.61 1.10 -28.19
C GLY A 145 21.45 1.39 -26.70
N LYS A 146 20.22 1.57 -26.24
CA LYS A 146 19.88 1.89 -24.85
C LYS A 146 19.35 0.68 -24.07
N ALA A 147 19.60 -0.54 -24.50
CA ALA A 147 19.12 -1.76 -23.87
C ALA A 147 19.44 -1.83 -22.36
N SER A 148 20.58 -1.25 -21.93
CA SER A 148 20.96 -1.18 -20.51
C SER A 148 20.01 -0.39 -19.61
N THR A 149 19.07 0.36 -20.16
CA THR A 149 18.04 1.09 -19.40
C THR A 149 16.83 0.22 -19.09
N LEU A 150 16.66 -0.91 -19.75
CA LEU A 150 15.60 -1.88 -19.53
C LEU A 150 15.97 -2.83 -18.38
N LYS A 151 14.95 -3.27 -17.66
CA LYS A 151 15.11 -4.28 -16.61
C LYS A 151 15.26 -5.68 -17.24
N LEU A 152 15.78 -6.63 -16.45
CA LEU A 152 15.95 -8.01 -16.92
C LEU A 152 14.67 -8.61 -17.50
N GLU A 153 13.53 -8.44 -16.81
CA GLU A 153 12.26 -9.00 -17.27
C GLU A 153 11.78 -8.35 -18.57
N GLU A 154 12.04 -7.06 -18.75
CA GLU A 154 11.72 -6.31 -19.97
C GLU A 154 12.62 -6.77 -21.14
N LEU A 155 13.90 -7.01 -20.87
CA LEU A 155 14.84 -7.56 -21.87
C LEU A 155 14.47 -8.97 -22.30
N LEU A 156 14.12 -9.84 -21.36
CA LEU A 156 13.67 -11.21 -21.65
C LEU A 156 12.34 -11.21 -22.40
N HIS A 157 11.42 -10.31 -22.03
CA HIS A 157 10.14 -10.17 -22.71
C HIS A 157 10.34 -9.73 -24.18
N ILE A 158 11.05 -8.62 -24.40
CA ILE A 158 11.21 -8.10 -25.76
C ILE A 158 11.99 -9.05 -26.66
N ALA A 159 12.93 -9.81 -26.12
CA ALA A 159 13.61 -10.86 -26.85
C ALA A 159 12.67 -12.01 -27.26
N SER A 160 11.59 -12.25 -26.56
CA SER A 160 10.62 -13.30 -26.87
C SER A 160 9.57 -12.90 -27.89
N VAL A 161 9.36 -11.58 -28.10
CA VAL A 161 8.28 -11.05 -28.95
C VAL A 161 8.80 -10.31 -30.20
N SER A 162 10.09 -10.00 -30.28
CA SER A 162 10.69 -9.25 -31.38
C SER A 162 12.01 -9.86 -31.82
N ASP A 163 11.99 -10.68 -32.88
CA ASP A 163 13.17 -11.29 -33.46
C ASP A 163 14.26 -10.28 -33.87
N GLU A 164 13.81 -9.07 -34.23
CA GLU A 164 14.70 -7.99 -34.72
C GLU A 164 15.70 -7.50 -33.66
N VAL A 165 15.34 -7.57 -32.39
CA VAL A 165 16.17 -7.07 -31.29
C VAL A 165 16.51 -8.15 -30.25
N ALA A 166 16.07 -9.39 -30.47
CA ALA A 166 16.22 -10.49 -29.53
C ALA A 166 17.66 -10.71 -29.08
N GLU A 167 18.60 -10.83 -30.03
CA GLU A 167 20.03 -11.08 -29.76
C GLU A 167 20.62 -9.95 -28.89
N VAL A 168 20.39 -8.70 -29.26
CA VAL A 168 20.93 -7.54 -28.52
C VAL A 168 20.35 -7.48 -27.12
N ALA A 169 19.04 -7.72 -26.96
CA ALA A 169 18.36 -7.73 -25.68
C ALA A 169 18.88 -8.88 -24.77
N LEU A 170 19.09 -10.07 -25.33
CA LEU A 170 19.61 -11.22 -24.58
C LEU A 170 21.07 -11.02 -24.17
N ILE A 171 21.91 -10.48 -25.04
CA ILE A 171 23.29 -10.11 -24.68
C ILE A 171 23.30 -9.14 -23.49
N GLU A 172 22.45 -8.11 -23.51
CA GLU A 172 22.34 -7.19 -22.37
C GLU A 172 21.83 -7.91 -21.11
N ALA A 173 20.82 -8.77 -21.26
CA ALA A 173 20.25 -9.55 -20.15
C ALA A 173 21.27 -10.48 -19.48
N THR A 174 22.24 -11.05 -20.23
CA THR A 174 23.28 -11.93 -19.64
C THR A 174 24.18 -11.22 -18.63
N LYS A 175 24.27 -9.90 -18.68
CA LYS A 175 25.05 -9.11 -17.70
C LYS A 175 24.48 -9.20 -16.29
N SER A 176 23.21 -9.57 -16.13
CA SER A 176 22.59 -9.83 -14.84
C SER A 176 23.06 -11.12 -14.17
N GLY A 177 23.66 -12.03 -14.93
CA GLY A 177 24.02 -13.38 -14.48
C GLY A 177 22.85 -14.37 -14.42
N ASP A 178 21.65 -13.97 -14.88
CA ASP A 178 20.46 -14.83 -14.87
C ASP A 178 20.58 -15.97 -15.88
N ALA A 179 20.32 -17.21 -15.44
CA ALA A 179 20.43 -18.41 -16.26
C ALA A 179 19.45 -18.41 -17.44
N ARG A 180 18.29 -17.74 -17.32
CA ARG A 180 17.30 -17.63 -18.40
C ARG A 180 17.86 -16.86 -19.59
N ALA A 181 18.64 -15.79 -19.34
CA ALA A 181 19.24 -14.99 -20.39
C ALA A 181 20.27 -15.83 -21.21
N TRP A 182 21.10 -16.60 -20.54
CA TRP A 182 22.06 -17.48 -21.17
C TRP A 182 21.39 -18.61 -21.96
N ASN A 183 20.34 -19.22 -21.38
CA ASN A 183 19.62 -20.30 -22.03
C ASN A 183 18.89 -19.86 -23.30
N ASN A 184 18.37 -18.63 -23.31
CA ASN A 184 17.63 -18.10 -24.45
C ASN A 184 18.55 -17.53 -25.54
N LEU A 185 19.81 -17.22 -25.21
CA LEU A 185 20.82 -16.74 -26.16
C LEU A 185 21.50 -17.90 -26.91
N ALA A 186 21.53 -19.12 -26.34
CA ALA A 186 22.16 -20.29 -26.90
C ALA A 186 21.38 -20.90 -28.05
#